data_27fe171edd31467de500c1ab41035afa
#
_entry.id   27fe171edd31467de500c1ab41035afa
#
_cell.length_a   1.000
_cell.length_b   1.000
_cell.length_c   1.000
_cell.angle_alpha   90.00
_cell.angle_beta   90.00
_cell.angle_gamma   90.00
#
_symmetry.space_group_name_H-M   'P 1'
#
loop_
_entity.id
_entity.type
_entity.pdbx_description
1 polymer ?
#
loop_
_entity_poly.entity_id
_entity_poly.type
_entity_poly.pdbx_seq_one_letter_code
_entity_poly.pdbx_strand_id
1 'polypeptide(L)'
;LPAAEPRIAFIAEQLVLVDDDLAERLQTDVRPVLPGAAATFQYTFRDEGAYEAYTDEWGIGWRKPKDGGLYYDMYHHPLANANSLDELRTYPFPDPLDGGRFAALRSKAEAAASNGKFVVLAGPCAGIAEVYSWLRGYEQYYIDLALNHEYVAYMLDRLVEWKCAFWERALKEIGDLVDVVIEADDLGGQASPLMSPKTYRSLIQPRHKRLFSFIKAQAPVKLFYHTCGAVRALIPDLIDAGIDILK
;
A
#
# COMPACT_ATOMS: atom_id res chain seq x y z
N LEU A 1 14.62 -29.50 12.64
CA LEU A 1 15.01 -28.90 11.37
C LEU A 1 15.60 -27.55 11.68
N PRO A 2 16.75 -27.12 11.12
CA PRO A 2 17.16 -25.73 11.22
C PRO A 2 16.03 -24.88 10.67
N ALA A 3 15.64 -23.85 11.42
CA ALA A 3 14.64 -22.91 10.96
C ALA A 3 15.15 -22.27 9.65
N ALA A 4 14.37 -22.34 8.58
CA ALA A 4 14.69 -21.60 7.38
C ALA A 4 14.77 -20.09 7.72
N GLU A 5 15.68 -19.38 7.09
CA GLU A 5 15.72 -17.93 7.28
C GLU A 5 14.35 -17.31 6.96
N PRO A 6 13.84 -16.42 7.81
CA PRO A 6 12.53 -15.81 7.60
C PRO A 6 12.52 -15.00 6.31
N ARG A 7 11.51 -15.22 5.47
CA ARG A 7 11.30 -14.44 4.24
C ARG A 7 10.55 -13.16 4.62
N ILE A 8 11.19 -12.02 4.42
CA ILE A 8 10.59 -10.71 4.68
C ILE A 8 9.64 -10.34 3.54
N ALA A 9 8.39 -10.06 3.87
CA ALA A 9 7.36 -9.59 2.95
C ALA A 9 7.42 -8.06 2.77
N PHE A 10 7.56 -7.34 3.88
CA PHE A 10 7.63 -5.88 3.91
C PHE A 10 8.89 -5.44 4.65
N ILE A 11 9.79 -4.82 3.90
CA ILE A 11 11.13 -4.47 4.40
C ILE A 11 11.04 -3.41 5.51
N ALA A 12 10.21 -2.38 5.34
CA ALA A 12 10.12 -1.29 6.30
C ALA A 12 9.72 -1.81 7.70
N GLU A 13 8.64 -2.57 7.78
CA GLU A 13 8.12 -3.11 9.05
C GLU A 13 8.75 -4.44 9.46
N GLN A 14 9.67 -4.99 8.67
CA GLN A 14 10.30 -6.30 8.90
C GLN A 14 9.28 -7.44 9.06
N LEU A 15 8.16 -7.36 8.33
CA LEU A 15 7.10 -8.36 8.39
C LEU A 15 7.52 -9.64 7.65
N VAL A 16 7.40 -10.76 8.35
CA VAL A 16 7.73 -12.10 7.85
C VAL A 16 6.54 -12.70 7.12
N LEU A 17 6.78 -13.33 5.98
CA LEU A 17 5.79 -14.19 5.33
C LEU A 17 5.52 -15.43 6.19
N VAL A 18 4.26 -15.68 6.47
CA VAL A 18 3.81 -16.95 7.03
C VAL A 18 3.92 -18.01 5.93
N ASP A 19 4.67 -19.07 6.17
CA ASP A 19 4.78 -20.18 5.24
C ASP A 19 3.52 -21.07 5.24
N ASP A 20 3.36 -21.87 4.19
CA ASP A 20 2.19 -22.71 4.01
C ASP A 20 2.06 -23.77 5.10
N ASP A 21 3.18 -24.34 5.60
CA ASP A 21 3.16 -25.34 6.67
C ASP A 21 2.62 -24.76 7.98
N LEU A 22 3.02 -23.52 8.31
CA LEU A 22 2.48 -22.82 9.48
C LEU A 22 1.01 -22.45 9.27
N ALA A 23 0.64 -21.96 8.10
CA ALA A 23 -0.72 -21.64 7.76
C ALA A 23 -1.65 -22.86 7.83
N GLU A 24 -1.19 -24.03 7.36
CA GLU A 24 -1.96 -25.29 7.50
C GLU A 24 -2.10 -25.73 8.97
N ARG A 25 -1.02 -25.64 9.75
CA ARG A 25 -1.06 -25.97 11.20
C ARG A 25 -2.01 -25.06 11.98
N LEU A 26 -2.11 -23.80 11.56
CA LEU A 26 -3.03 -22.82 12.14
C LEU A 26 -4.46 -22.95 11.56
N GLN A 27 -4.65 -23.83 10.58
CA GLN A 27 -5.94 -24.06 9.89
C GLN A 27 -6.54 -22.76 9.31
N THR A 28 -5.69 -21.91 8.73
CA THR A 28 -6.18 -20.67 8.11
C THR A 28 -6.94 -20.96 6.81
N ASP A 29 -8.05 -20.26 6.59
CA ASP A 29 -8.89 -20.41 5.40
C ASP A 29 -8.45 -19.54 4.23
N VAL A 30 -7.44 -18.68 4.43
CA VAL A 30 -6.97 -17.72 3.44
C VAL A 30 -5.52 -17.97 3.05
N ARG A 31 -5.18 -17.64 1.81
CA ARG A 31 -3.79 -17.62 1.31
C ARG A 31 -3.48 -16.28 0.67
N PRO A 32 -2.44 -15.57 1.15
CA PRO A 32 -2.03 -14.31 0.56
C PRO A 32 -1.28 -14.54 -0.75
N VAL A 33 -1.60 -13.72 -1.73
CA VAL A 33 -0.84 -13.57 -2.98
C VAL A 33 -0.26 -12.16 -3.00
N LEU A 34 1.06 -12.06 -3.05
CA LEU A 34 1.77 -10.80 -3.09
C LEU A 34 2.30 -10.55 -4.50
N PRO A 35 2.12 -9.33 -5.05
CA PRO A 35 2.83 -8.92 -6.26
C PRO A 35 4.35 -9.08 -6.10
N GLY A 36 5.07 -9.25 -7.19
CA GLY A 36 6.52 -9.19 -7.19
C GLY A 36 7.04 -7.76 -7.00
N ALA A 37 8.34 -7.64 -6.74
CA ALA A 37 9.03 -6.36 -6.87
C ALA A 37 9.14 -5.93 -8.33
N ALA A 38 9.25 -4.63 -8.59
CA ALA A 38 9.56 -4.14 -9.94
C ALA A 38 10.90 -4.71 -10.42
N ALA A 39 10.95 -5.23 -11.64
CA ALA A 39 12.18 -5.78 -12.22
C ALA A 39 13.23 -4.69 -12.50
N THR A 40 12.77 -3.46 -12.68
CA THR A 40 13.62 -2.28 -12.93
C THR A 40 14.17 -1.66 -11.67
N PHE A 41 13.79 -2.16 -10.48
CA PHE A 41 14.22 -1.62 -9.20
C PHE A 41 14.88 -2.69 -8.33
N GLN A 42 16.01 -2.34 -7.72
CA GLN A 42 16.73 -3.20 -6.78
C GLN A 42 17.04 -2.43 -5.50
N TYR A 43 16.63 -2.99 -4.35
CA TYR A 43 17.02 -2.45 -3.05
C TYR A 43 18.52 -2.51 -2.85
N THR A 44 19.11 -1.36 -2.51
CA THR A 44 20.51 -1.26 -2.14
C THR A 44 20.60 -0.71 -0.73
N PHE A 45 21.06 -1.56 0.19
CA PHE A 45 21.27 -1.18 1.59
C PHE A 45 22.62 -0.47 1.74
N ARG A 46 22.61 0.59 2.55
CA ARG A 46 23.77 1.43 2.83
C ARG A 46 24.06 1.41 4.32
N ASP A 47 25.37 1.40 4.63
CA ASP A 47 25.87 1.61 5.98
C ASP A 47 25.99 3.12 6.23
N GLU A 48 25.19 3.65 7.15
CA GLU A 48 25.20 5.06 7.56
C GLU A 48 25.64 5.17 9.03
N GLY A 49 26.71 4.50 9.42
CA GLY A 49 27.27 4.52 10.76
C GLY A 49 26.38 3.80 11.77
N ALA A 50 25.62 4.56 12.58
CA ALA A 50 24.68 3.98 13.56
C ALA A 50 23.43 3.36 12.90
N TYR A 51 23.20 3.60 11.62
CA TYR A 51 22.02 3.18 10.89
C TYR A 51 22.36 2.26 9.70
N GLU A 52 21.43 1.40 9.37
CA GLU A 52 21.28 0.77 8.06
C GLU A 52 20.17 1.51 7.32
N ALA A 53 20.40 1.90 6.07
CA ALA A 53 19.46 2.69 5.29
C ALA A 53 19.26 2.14 3.88
N TYR A 54 18.12 2.42 3.27
CA TYR A 54 17.85 2.21 1.86
C TYR A 54 16.94 3.29 1.31
N THR A 55 16.83 3.34 -0.02
CA THR A 55 15.82 4.16 -0.71
C THR A 55 14.90 3.22 -1.46
N ASP A 56 13.58 3.41 -1.38
CA ASP A 56 12.61 2.59 -2.10
C ASP A 56 12.39 3.07 -3.54
N GLU A 57 11.53 2.37 -4.28
CA GLU A 57 11.22 2.70 -5.68
C GLU A 57 10.47 4.03 -5.84
N TRP A 58 9.88 4.55 -4.76
CA TRP A 58 9.25 5.87 -4.70
C TRP A 58 10.22 6.99 -4.34
N GLY A 59 11.53 6.69 -4.17
CA GLY A 59 12.53 7.67 -3.76
C GLY A 59 12.49 8.04 -2.27
N ILE A 60 11.69 7.35 -1.47
CA ILE A 60 11.59 7.58 -0.02
C ILE A 60 12.80 6.94 0.66
N GLY A 61 13.46 7.68 1.53
CA GLY A 61 14.59 7.18 2.31
C GLY A 61 14.14 6.57 3.63
N TRP A 62 14.59 5.35 3.88
CA TRP A 62 14.29 4.55 5.07
C TRP A 62 15.57 4.23 5.82
N ARG A 63 15.54 4.28 7.14
CA ARG A 63 16.69 3.89 7.98
C ARG A 63 16.26 3.22 9.28
N LYS A 64 17.07 2.28 9.74
CA LYS A 64 16.87 1.52 10.98
C LYS A 64 18.13 1.63 11.83
N PRO A 65 18.05 1.91 13.15
CA PRO A 65 19.17 1.77 14.05
C PRO A 65 19.75 0.36 13.98
N LYS A 66 21.06 0.21 13.88
CA LYS A 66 21.72 -1.10 13.88
C LYS A 66 21.63 -1.77 15.24
N ASP A 67 21.65 -0.95 16.31
CA ASP A 67 21.51 -1.44 17.68
C ASP A 67 20.05 -1.25 18.13
N GLY A 68 19.39 -2.36 18.41
CA GLY A 68 18.01 -2.39 18.93
C GLY A 68 16.90 -1.94 18.00
N GLY A 69 17.22 -1.62 16.73
CA GLY A 69 16.20 -1.21 15.76
C GLY A 69 15.35 -2.40 15.28
N LEU A 70 14.01 -2.27 15.40
CA LEU A 70 13.07 -3.31 15.01
C LEU A 70 12.58 -3.16 13.57
N TYR A 71 12.44 -1.93 13.09
CA TYR A 71 11.93 -1.57 11.76
C TYR A 71 12.60 -0.29 11.25
N TYR A 72 12.37 0.02 9.97
CA TYR A 72 12.90 1.21 9.33
C TYR A 72 11.91 2.37 9.45
N ASP A 73 12.40 3.54 9.84
CA ASP A 73 11.67 4.80 9.85
C ASP A 73 12.01 5.62 8.60
N MET A 74 11.04 6.36 8.10
CA MET A 74 11.27 7.33 7.02
C MET A 74 12.12 8.50 7.53
N TYR A 75 13.15 8.87 6.76
CA TYR A 75 13.99 10.02 7.08
C TYR A 75 14.19 10.98 5.91
N HIS A 76 13.81 10.55 4.70
CA HIS A 76 13.86 11.37 3.51
C HIS A 76 12.55 11.27 2.73
N HIS A 77 12.01 12.42 2.39
CA HIS A 77 10.76 12.59 1.67
C HIS A 77 11.04 13.37 0.39
N PRO A 78 11.00 12.74 -0.79
CA PRO A 78 11.49 13.37 -2.03
C PRO A 78 10.74 14.63 -2.45
N LEU A 79 9.50 14.80 -2.02
CA LEU A 79 8.67 15.96 -2.34
C LEU A 79 8.51 16.93 -1.16
N ALA A 80 9.26 16.78 -0.06
CA ALA A 80 9.14 17.64 1.13
C ALA A 80 9.29 19.14 0.79
N ASN A 81 10.15 19.47 -0.14
CA ASN A 81 10.46 20.85 -0.52
C ASN A 81 9.78 21.32 -1.83
N ALA A 82 8.90 20.52 -2.41
CA ALA A 82 8.16 20.93 -3.60
C ALA A 82 7.20 22.07 -3.27
N ASN A 83 7.33 23.20 -3.96
CA ASN A 83 6.60 24.45 -3.69
C ASN A 83 5.66 24.86 -4.82
N SER A 84 5.55 24.04 -5.85
CA SER A 84 4.69 24.30 -7.00
C SER A 84 4.02 23.01 -7.50
N LEU A 85 2.89 23.16 -8.14
CA LEU A 85 2.19 22.04 -8.79
C LEU A 85 3.06 21.44 -9.91
N ASP A 86 3.88 22.22 -10.58
CA ASP A 86 4.75 21.74 -11.66
C ASP A 86 5.87 20.83 -11.12
N GLU A 87 6.41 21.10 -9.95
CA GLU A 87 7.35 20.20 -9.29
C GLU A 87 6.71 18.86 -8.95
N LEU A 88 5.46 18.87 -8.47
CA LEU A 88 4.69 17.65 -8.23
C LEU A 88 4.39 16.89 -9.54
N ARG A 89 4.11 17.61 -10.63
CA ARG A 89 3.84 17.02 -11.96
C ARG A 89 5.03 16.32 -12.57
N THR A 90 6.21 16.85 -12.35
CA THR A 90 7.45 16.33 -12.94
C THR A 90 8.04 15.17 -12.14
N TYR A 91 7.52 14.90 -10.93
CA TYR A 91 8.04 13.81 -10.10
C TYR A 91 7.80 12.44 -10.76
N PRO A 92 8.88 11.64 -10.94
CA PRO A 92 8.76 10.33 -11.59
C PRO A 92 8.13 9.31 -10.63
N PHE A 93 6.96 8.80 -10.97
CA PHE A 93 6.39 7.65 -10.27
C PHE A 93 7.01 6.35 -10.80
N PRO A 94 7.12 5.31 -9.97
CA PRO A 94 7.50 3.99 -10.46
C PRO A 94 6.47 3.48 -11.49
N ASP A 95 6.88 2.58 -12.37
CA ASP A 95 5.97 2.01 -13.36
C ASP A 95 5.00 1.00 -12.69
N PRO A 96 3.68 1.24 -12.71
CA PRO A 96 2.69 0.30 -12.18
C PRO A 96 2.62 -1.00 -12.99
N LEU A 97 3.06 -0.98 -14.24
CA LEU A 97 3.01 -2.10 -15.18
C LEU A 97 4.35 -2.82 -15.33
N ASP A 98 5.35 -2.50 -14.49
CA ASP A 98 6.62 -3.24 -14.50
C ASP A 98 6.37 -4.74 -14.41
N GLY A 99 6.99 -5.49 -15.36
CA GLY A 99 6.76 -6.93 -15.52
C GLY A 99 7.11 -7.77 -14.29
N GLY A 100 8.03 -7.31 -13.46
CA GLY A 100 8.41 -8.00 -12.22
C GLY A 100 7.27 -8.13 -11.22
N ARG A 101 6.35 -7.15 -11.20
CA ARG A 101 5.16 -7.17 -10.32
C ARG A 101 4.24 -8.35 -10.61
N PHE A 102 4.22 -8.84 -11.85
CA PHE A 102 3.31 -9.86 -12.35
C PHE A 102 3.98 -11.21 -12.63
N ALA A 103 5.31 -11.28 -12.66
CA ALA A 103 6.11 -12.40 -13.18
C ALA A 103 5.74 -13.81 -12.63
N ALA A 104 5.17 -13.90 -11.44
CA ALA A 104 4.74 -15.17 -10.84
C ALA A 104 3.32 -15.09 -10.26
N LEU A 105 2.56 -14.08 -10.66
CA LEU A 105 1.28 -13.77 -10.03
C LEU A 105 0.27 -14.90 -10.26
N ARG A 106 0.13 -15.36 -11.52
CA ARG A 106 -0.78 -16.45 -11.89
C ARG A 106 -0.44 -17.75 -11.17
N SER A 107 0.80 -18.18 -11.21
CA SER A 107 1.22 -19.44 -10.57
C SER A 107 1.05 -19.43 -9.05
N LYS A 108 1.29 -18.29 -8.39
CA LYS A 108 1.02 -18.12 -6.96
C LYS A 108 -0.48 -18.21 -6.65
N ALA A 109 -1.32 -17.58 -7.47
CA ALA A 109 -2.77 -17.61 -7.28
C ALA A 109 -3.34 -19.02 -7.51
N GLU A 110 -2.86 -19.74 -8.53
CA GLU A 110 -3.25 -21.14 -8.80
C GLU A 110 -2.83 -22.07 -7.65
N ALA A 111 -1.63 -21.91 -7.12
CA ALA A 111 -1.16 -22.65 -5.94
C ALA A 111 -2.02 -22.36 -4.70
N ALA A 112 -2.36 -21.09 -4.47
CA ALA A 112 -3.22 -20.68 -3.35
C ALA A 112 -4.64 -21.25 -3.48
N ALA A 113 -5.23 -21.23 -4.67
CA ALA A 113 -6.59 -21.72 -4.94
C ALA A 113 -6.69 -23.26 -4.91
N SER A 114 -5.60 -23.99 -5.22
CA SER A 114 -5.62 -25.45 -5.36
C SER A 114 -6.06 -26.20 -4.12
N ASN A 115 -5.92 -25.60 -2.94
CA ASN A 115 -6.27 -26.21 -1.65
C ASN A 115 -7.68 -25.83 -1.15
N GLY A 116 -8.52 -25.23 -2.00
CA GLY A 116 -9.86 -24.75 -1.63
C GLY A 116 -9.85 -23.62 -0.61
N LYS A 117 -8.76 -22.86 -0.55
CA LYS A 117 -8.61 -21.68 0.32
C LYS A 117 -9.02 -20.41 -0.42
N PHE A 118 -9.46 -19.41 0.32
CA PHE A 118 -9.72 -18.08 -0.22
C PHE A 118 -8.41 -17.39 -0.60
N VAL A 119 -8.35 -16.87 -1.80
CA VAL A 119 -7.18 -16.17 -2.34
C VAL A 119 -7.32 -14.68 -2.05
N VAL A 120 -6.34 -14.14 -1.34
CA VAL A 120 -6.29 -12.73 -0.95
C VAL A 120 -5.13 -12.04 -1.66
N LEU A 121 -5.44 -11.17 -2.62
CA LEU A 121 -4.43 -10.41 -3.36
C LEU A 121 -4.13 -9.09 -2.64
N ALA A 122 -2.88 -8.92 -2.24
CA ALA A 122 -2.41 -7.68 -1.65
C ALA A 122 -2.22 -6.57 -2.69
N GLY A 123 -2.44 -5.32 -2.27
CA GLY A 123 -2.11 -4.15 -3.07
C GLY A 123 -0.60 -4.01 -3.36
N PRO A 124 -0.23 -3.26 -4.39
CA PRO A 124 1.17 -3.11 -4.82
C PRO A 124 1.99 -2.19 -3.91
N CYS A 125 1.32 -1.37 -3.12
CA CYS A 125 1.91 -0.40 -2.18
C CYS A 125 0.86 0.00 -1.13
N ALA A 126 1.25 0.86 -0.19
CA ALA A 126 0.36 1.52 0.75
C ALA A 126 -0.77 2.31 0.07
N GLY A 127 -1.68 2.85 0.84
CA GLY A 127 -2.82 3.62 0.35
C GLY A 127 -2.45 4.91 -0.37
N ILE A 128 -3.43 5.54 -0.97
CA ILE A 128 -3.19 6.77 -1.75
C ILE A 128 -2.83 7.95 -0.86
N ALA A 129 -3.45 8.07 0.32
CA ALA A 129 -3.15 9.13 1.27
C ALA A 129 -1.82 8.87 1.99
N GLU A 130 -1.50 7.61 2.32
CA GLU A 130 -0.23 7.23 2.92
C GLU A 130 0.94 7.48 1.97
N VAL A 131 0.90 6.97 0.73
CA VAL A 131 1.98 7.20 -0.24
C VAL A 131 2.20 8.70 -0.46
N TYR A 132 1.12 9.49 -0.55
CA TYR A 132 1.27 10.94 -0.65
C TYR A 132 1.94 11.53 0.60
N SER A 133 1.52 11.12 1.80
CA SER A 133 2.14 11.60 3.05
C SER A 133 3.62 11.19 3.17
N TRP A 134 3.98 10.02 2.67
CA TRP A 134 5.36 9.54 2.66
C TRP A 134 6.24 10.31 1.68
N LEU A 135 5.71 10.64 0.51
CA LEU A 135 6.41 11.46 -0.49
C LEU A 135 6.61 12.91 -0.02
N ARG A 136 5.59 13.48 0.65
CA ARG A 136 5.57 14.88 1.10
C ARG A 136 6.24 15.10 2.46
N GLY A 137 6.30 14.09 3.31
CA GLY A 137 6.49 14.22 4.74
C GLY A 137 5.20 14.65 5.46
N TYR A 138 4.99 14.14 6.66
CA TYR A 138 3.73 14.37 7.40
C TYR A 138 3.42 15.84 7.64
N GLU A 139 4.42 16.65 8.00
CA GLU A 139 4.21 18.08 8.24
C GLU A 139 3.63 18.77 6.99
N GLN A 140 4.30 18.61 5.85
CA GLN A 140 3.88 19.24 4.61
C GLN A 140 2.55 18.66 4.09
N TYR A 141 2.33 17.35 4.25
CA TYR A 141 1.07 16.71 3.92
C TYR A 141 -0.12 17.34 4.67
N TYR A 142 0.02 17.59 5.99
CA TYR A 142 -1.06 18.23 6.75
C TYR A 142 -1.25 19.70 6.39
N ILE A 143 -0.18 20.42 6.05
CA ILE A 143 -0.27 21.77 5.50
C ILE A 143 -1.05 21.74 4.18
N ASP A 144 -0.76 20.80 3.30
CA ASP A 144 -1.45 20.65 2.02
C ASP A 144 -2.95 20.32 2.22
N LEU A 145 -3.29 19.44 3.15
CA LEU A 145 -4.69 19.14 3.49
C LEU A 145 -5.46 20.35 4.00
N ALA A 146 -4.78 21.32 4.62
CA ALA A 146 -5.39 22.52 5.15
C ALA A 146 -5.44 23.70 4.15
N LEU A 147 -4.41 23.85 3.32
CA LEU A 147 -4.17 25.07 2.55
C LEU A 147 -4.00 24.85 1.04
N ASN A 148 -3.51 23.67 0.60
CA ASN A 148 -3.09 23.40 -0.77
C ASN A 148 -3.92 22.27 -1.40
N HIS A 149 -5.25 22.41 -1.38
CA HIS A 149 -6.17 21.36 -1.84
C HIS A 149 -5.92 20.94 -3.30
N GLU A 150 -5.37 21.81 -4.13
CA GLU A 150 -5.00 21.51 -5.51
C GLU A 150 -3.85 20.49 -5.56
N TYR A 151 -2.85 20.62 -4.67
CA TYR A 151 -1.75 19.65 -4.58
C TYR A 151 -2.26 18.29 -4.12
N VAL A 152 -3.10 18.28 -3.09
CA VAL A 152 -3.74 17.04 -2.61
C VAL A 152 -4.53 16.38 -3.74
N ALA A 153 -5.38 17.14 -4.42
CA ALA A 153 -6.21 16.63 -5.51
C ALA A 153 -5.35 16.01 -6.60
N TYR A 154 -4.33 16.72 -7.07
CA TYR A 154 -3.44 16.26 -8.13
C TYR A 154 -2.71 14.96 -7.74
N MET A 155 -2.09 14.95 -6.57
CA MET A 155 -1.30 13.79 -6.13
C MET A 155 -2.15 12.54 -5.89
N LEU A 156 -3.31 12.71 -5.23
CA LEU A 156 -4.21 11.60 -5.01
C LEU A 156 -4.83 11.07 -6.33
N ASP A 157 -5.18 11.95 -7.26
CA ASP A 157 -5.68 11.52 -8.58
C ASP A 157 -4.64 10.74 -9.36
N ARG A 158 -3.37 11.16 -9.36
CA ARG A 158 -2.27 10.39 -9.96
C ARG A 158 -2.05 9.04 -9.30
N LEU A 159 -2.12 8.97 -7.97
CA LEU A 159 -1.98 7.71 -7.24
C LEU A 159 -3.14 6.75 -7.52
N VAL A 160 -4.36 7.26 -7.65
CA VAL A 160 -5.51 6.45 -8.11
C VAL A 160 -5.28 5.92 -9.51
N GLU A 161 -4.83 6.74 -10.45
CA GLU A 161 -4.51 6.29 -11.83
C GLU A 161 -3.43 5.22 -11.84
N TRP A 162 -2.39 5.40 -11.05
CA TRP A 162 -1.31 4.43 -10.90
C TRP A 162 -1.83 3.08 -10.36
N LYS A 163 -2.63 3.13 -9.29
CA LYS A 163 -3.25 1.92 -8.72
C LYS A 163 -4.23 1.27 -9.66
N CYS A 164 -5.06 2.04 -10.37
CA CYS A 164 -6.00 1.52 -11.36
C CYS A 164 -5.26 0.75 -12.47
N ALA A 165 -4.15 1.28 -12.98
CA ALA A 165 -3.34 0.59 -13.99
C ALA A 165 -2.80 -0.76 -13.49
N PHE A 166 -2.29 -0.80 -12.25
CA PHE A 166 -1.87 -2.05 -11.63
C PHE A 166 -3.03 -3.04 -11.48
N TRP A 167 -4.16 -2.60 -10.90
CA TRP A 167 -5.31 -3.46 -10.62
C TRP A 167 -5.96 -4.02 -11.89
N GLU A 168 -6.05 -3.20 -12.95
CA GLU A 168 -6.53 -3.66 -14.25
C GLU A 168 -5.69 -4.84 -14.77
N ARG A 169 -4.37 -4.69 -14.77
CA ARG A 169 -3.45 -5.74 -15.22
C ARG A 169 -3.51 -6.97 -14.32
N ALA A 170 -3.46 -6.81 -13.01
CA ALA A 170 -3.45 -7.91 -12.06
C ALA A 170 -4.76 -8.72 -12.13
N LEU A 171 -5.91 -8.04 -12.07
CA LEU A 171 -7.21 -8.70 -12.07
C LEU A 171 -7.60 -9.26 -13.46
N LYS A 172 -7.08 -8.70 -14.54
CA LYS A 172 -7.19 -9.33 -15.87
C LYS A 172 -6.45 -10.67 -15.92
N GLU A 173 -5.34 -10.79 -15.20
CA GLU A 173 -4.50 -12.00 -15.20
C GLU A 173 -5.02 -13.08 -14.25
N ILE A 174 -5.50 -12.69 -13.05
CA ILE A 174 -5.84 -13.65 -11.98
C ILE A 174 -7.19 -13.38 -11.30
N GLY A 175 -8.03 -12.48 -11.83
CA GLY A 175 -9.30 -12.13 -11.19
C GLY A 175 -10.30 -13.28 -11.10
N ASP A 176 -10.13 -14.31 -11.90
CA ASP A 176 -10.87 -15.58 -11.84
C ASP A 176 -10.49 -16.46 -10.64
N LEU A 177 -9.39 -16.17 -9.97
CA LEU A 177 -8.86 -16.92 -8.82
C LEU A 177 -8.91 -16.13 -7.51
N VAL A 178 -9.15 -14.82 -7.56
CA VAL A 178 -9.07 -13.94 -6.39
C VAL A 178 -10.46 -13.74 -5.76
N ASP A 179 -10.55 -13.98 -4.46
CA ASP A 179 -11.77 -13.74 -3.68
C ASP A 179 -11.79 -12.35 -3.03
N VAL A 180 -10.62 -11.90 -2.56
CA VAL A 180 -10.46 -10.66 -1.80
C VAL A 180 -9.25 -9.89 -2.29
N VAL A 181 -9.39 -8.59 -2.45
CA VAL A 181 -8.27 -7.65 -2.64
C VAL A 181 -8.06 -6.80 -1.39
N ILE A 182 -6.82 -6.44 -1.10
CA ILE A 182 -6.47 -5.58 0.03
C ILE A 182 -6.06 -4.20 -0.48
N GLU A 183 -6.71 -3.18 0.03
CA GLU A 183 -6.28 -1.79 -0.02
C GLU A 183 -6.14 -1.25 1.41
N ALA A 184 -5.40 -0.17 1.58
CA ALA A 184 -5.13 0.42 2.88
C ALA A 184 -4.96 1.93 2.79
N ASP A 185 -5.18 2.62 3.86
CA ASP A 185 -4.67 3.96 4.21
C ASP A 185 -4.80 4.14 5.72
N ASP A 186 -3.75 4.50 6.41
CA ASP A 186 -3.81 4.79 7.83
C ASP A 186 -4.42 6.17 8.08
N LEU A 187 -5.70 6.17 8.45
CA LEU A 187 -6.52 7.38 8.63
C LEU A 187 -6.74 7.76 10.09
N GLY A 188 -6.32 6.92 11.03
CA GLY A 188 -6.57 7.10 12.45
C GLY A 188 -5.32 7.34 13.28
N GLY A 189 -5.43 8.27 14.22
CA GLY A 189 -4.49 8.42 15.32
C GLY A 189 -4.94 7.65 16.56
N GLN A 190 -4.34 7.96 17.72
CA GLN A 190 -4.64 7.25 18.98
C GLN A 190 -6.07 7.48 19.47
N ALA A 191 -6.60 8.69 19.34
CA ALA A 191 -7.89 9.09 19.91
C ALA A 191 -8.91 9.59 18.88
N SER A 192 -8.48 9.91 17.67
CA SER A 192 -9.32 10.48 16.62
C SER A 192 -8.74 10.18 15.23
N PRO A 193 -9.54 10.35 14.16
CA PRO A 193 -8.98 10.39 12.81
C PRO A 193 -7.88 11.44 12.68
N LEU A 194 -6.91 11.19 11.80
CA LEU A 194 -5.78 12.09 11.50
C LEU A 194 -6.22 13.39 10.80
N MET A 195 -7.44 13.40 10.26
CA MET A 195 -8.07 14.56 9.65
C MET A 195 -9.56 14.62 10.01
N SER A 196 -10.19 15.77 9.82
CA SER A 196 -11.63 15.89 10.05
C SER A 196 -12.42 15.03 9.04
N PRO A 197 -13.59 14.49 9.43
CA PRO A 197 -14.47 13.79 8.47
C PRO A 197 -14.86 14.68 7.28
N LYS A 198 -14.92 16.00 7.47
CA LYS A 198 -15.17 16.96 6.38
C LYS A 198 -14.02 16.95 5.37
N THR A 199 -12.78 17.01 5.83
CA THR A 199 -11.58 16.96 4.98
C THR A 199 -11.51 15.63 4.23
N TYR A 200 -11.74 14.50 4.92
CA TYR A 200 -11.80 13.19 4.30
C TYR A 200 -12.84 13.14 3.17
N ARG A 201 -14.08 13.53 3.43
CA ARG A 201 -15.18 13.54 2.43
C ARG A 201 -14.90 14.42 1.24
N SER A 202 -14.21 15.55 1.44
CA SER A 202 -13.95 16.48 0.35
C SER A 202 -12.76 16.11 -0.52
N LEU A 203 -11.71 15.54 0.08
CA LEU A 203 -10.42 15.34 -0.61
C LEU A 203 -10.08 13.88 -0.89
N ILE A 204 -10.37 12.95 0.03
CA ILE A 204 -9.89 11.57 -0.05
C ILE A 204 -11.00 10.60 -0.46
N GLN A 205 -12.16 10.64 0.18
CA GLN A 205 -13.26 9.71 -0.08
C GLN A 205 -13.66 9.61 -1.57
N PRO A 206 -13.76 10.69 -2.37
CA PRO A 206 -14.11 10.58 -3.79
C PRO A 206 -13.08 9.74 -4.57
N ARG A 207 -11.82 9.77 -4.17
CA ARG A 207 -10.72 9.04 -4.78
C ARG A 207 -10.71 7.57 -4.35
N HIS A 208 -10.96 7.30 -3.07
CA HIS A 208 -11.23 5.94 -2.61
C HIS A 208 -12.42 5.32 -3.34
N LYS A 209 -13.53 6.04 -3.46
CA LYS A 209 -14.72 5.58 -4.19
C LYS A 209 -14.42 5.26 -5.65
N ARG A 210 -13.64 6.12 -6.33
CA ARG A 210 -13.18 5.89 -7.71
C ARG A 210 -12.33 4.62 -7.80
N LEU A 211 -11.33 4.47 -6.93
CA LEU A 211 -10.44 3.31 -6.91
C LEU A 211 -11.19 2.01 -6.60
N PHE A 212 -12.01 2.01 -5.55
CA PHE A 212 -12.72 0.81 -5.10
C PHE A 212 -13.78 0.36 -6.10
N SER A 213 -14.51 1.30 -6.69
CA SER A 213 -15.46 1.00 -7.77
C SER A 213 -14.75 0.45 -9.01
N PHE A 214 -13.57 1.01 -9.35
CA PHE A 214 -12.76 0.52 -10.46
C PHE A 214 -12.32 -0.93 -10.23
N ILE A 215 -11.76 -1.25 -9.06
CA ILE A 215 -11.33 -2.60 -8.70
C ILE A 215 -12.48 -3.61 -8.82
N LYS A 216 -13.64 -3.29 -8.22
CA LYS A 216 -14.83 -4.16 -8.25
C LYS A 216 -15.43 -4.34 -9.65
N ALA A 217 -15.16 -3.43 -10.56
CA ALA A 217 -15.55 -3.56 -11.96
C ALA A 217 -14.65 -4.51 -12.77
N GLN A 218 -13.42 -4.79 -12.31
CA GLN A 218 -12.48 -5.69 -12.99
C GLN A 218 -12.77 -7.17 -12.70
N ALA A 219 -13.23 -7.50 -11.49
CA ALA A 219 -13.50 -8.88 -11.07
C ALA A 219 -14.50 -8.92 -9.90
N PRO A 220 -15.21 -10.04 -9.66
CA PRO A 220 -16.20 -10.18 -8.59
C PRO A 220 -15.53 -10.37 -7.21
N VAL A 221 -14.63 -9.48 -6.85
CA VAL A 221 -13.83 -9.54 -5.62
C VAL A 221 -14.49 -8.77 -4.48
N LYS A 222 -14.19 -9.16 -3.22
CA LYS A 222 -14.44 -8.36 -2.03
C LYS A 222 -13.28 -7.44 -1.75
N LEU A 223 -13.57 -6.24 -1.27
CA LEU A 223 -12.55 -5.27 -0.88
C LEU A 223 -12.34 -5.29 0.62
N PHE A 224 -11.18 -5.77 1.05
CA PHE A 224 -10.69 -5.63 2.41
C PHE A 224 -9.92 -4.31 2.51
N TYR A 225 -10.26 -3.51 3.49
CA TYR A 225 -9.59 -2.24 3.73
C TYR A 225 -8.95 -2.22 5.12
N HIS A 226 -7.65 -1.97 5.14
CA HIS A 226 -6.91 -1.78 6.37
C HIS A 226 -6.76 -0.28 6.69
N THR A 227 -6.96 0.06 7.96
CA THR A 227 -6.63 1.38 8.50
C THR A 227 -6.31 1.27 9.98
N CYS A 228 -5.16 1.78 10.40
CA CYS A 228 -4.82 1.86 11.81
C CYS A 228 -5.59 2.97 12.53
N GLY A 229 -5.69 2.83 13.87
CA GLY A 229 -6.09 3.89 14.77
C GLY A 229 -7.60 4.12 14.92
N ALA A 230 -7.93 5.26 15.51
CA ALA A 230 -9.30 5.58 15.91
C ALA A 230 -10.12 6.17 14.75
N VAL A 231 -10.62 5.31 13.85
CA VAL A 231 -11.35 5.71 12.62
C VAL A 231 -12.87 5.61 12.72
N ARG A 232 -13.43 5.36 13.91
CA ARG A 232 -14.88 5.16 14.10
C ARG A 232 -15.74 6.22 13.38
N ALA A 233 -15.32 7.48 13.39
CA ALA A 233 -16.05 8.57 12.76
C ALA A 233 -16.06 8.52 11.22
N LEU A 234 -15.14 7.76 10.61
CA LEU A 234 -15.01 7.61 9.16
C LEU A 234 -15.64 6.30 8.65
N ILE A 235 -16.03 5.35 9.51
CA ILE A 235 -16.58 4.06 9.09
C ILE A 235 -17.75 4.20 8.12
N PRO A 236 -18.76 5.05 8.36
CA PRO A 236 -19.87 5.22 7.40
C PRO A 236 -19.39 5.71 6.03
N ASP A 237 -18.39 6.59 6.01
CA ASP A 237 -17.83 7.14 4.77
C ASP A 237 -17.00 6.09 4.01
N LEU A 238 -16.28 5.21 4.71
CA LEU A 238 -15.55 4.09 4.14
C LEU A 238 -16.51 3.06 3.52
N ILE A 239 -17.62 2.76 4.20
CA ILE A 239 -18.68 1.88 3.66
C ILE A 239 -19.26 2.51 2.38
N ASP A 240 -19.59 3.81 2.38
CA ASP A 240 -20.07 4.53 1.19
C ASP A 240 -19.03 4.56 0.06
N ALA A 241 -17.74 4.57 0.40
CA ALA A 241 -16.67 4.47 -0.59
C ALA A 241 -16.58 3.08 -1.23
N GLY A 242 -17.15 2.04 -0.61
CA GLY A 242 -17.32 0.73 -1.24
C GLY A 242 -16.50 -0.40 -0.64
N ILE A 243 -16.01 -0.27 0.61
CA ILE A 243 -15.34 -1.40 1.29
C ILE A 243 -16.36 -2.50 1.67
N ASP A 244 -15.90 -3.75 1.71
CA ASP A 244 -16.71 -4.90 2.17
C ASP A 244 -16.26 -5.38 3.56
N ILE A 245 -14.96 -5.27 3.84
CA ILE A 245 -14.33 -5.75 5.07
C ILE A 245 -13.43 -4.63 5.60
N LEU A 246 -13.52 -4.33 6.89
CA LEU A 246 -12.68 -3.34 7.58
C LEU A 246 -11.86 -4.01 8.68
N LYS A 247 -10.58 -3.67 8.75
CA LYS A 247 -9.69 -4.06 9.83
C LYS A 247 -9.18 -2.82 10.54
#